data_fa92b35cfec03d88f7b75e0cb247b34c
#
_entry.id   fa92b35cfec03d88f7b75e0cb247b34c
#
_cell.length_a   1.000
_cell.length_b   1.000
_cell.length_c   1.000
_cell.angle_alpha   90.00
_cell.angle_beta   90.00
_cell.angle_gamma   90.00
#
_symmetry.space_group_name_H-M   'P 1'
#
loop_
_entity.id
_entity.type
_entity.pdbx_description
1 polymer ?
#
loop_
_entity_poly.entity_id
_entity_poly.type
_entity_poly.pdbx_seq_one_letter_code
_entity_poly.pdbx_strand_id
1 'polypeptide(L)'
;TSEDAVLINRRLQDITVELKSIERKLYEADGNVSLDEIYSLYKNKTANEHTLCGIFRERIKRMESLVGKEYSPSTLQKFREVFAHVERYIQNLYKSTDIPIRRVDYFFVKQFEDTLLSQGLKAITINKIMQRLRQMVVYAFKCNYIQQDPFVEYRPLKERKRLVFLTQEELKLLEDYHFAQQRLEEVKNIYLFS
;
A
#
# COMPACT_ATOMS: atom_id res chain seq x y z
N THR A 1 11.47 33.45 -3.15
CA THR A 1 10.22 34.19 -3.26
C THR A 1 9.55 34.33 -1.87
N SER A 2 8.58 35.24 -1.70
CA SER A 2 7.85 35.45 -0.43
C SER A 2 7.16 34.19 0.09
N GLU A 3 6.68 33.33 -0.80
CA GLU A 3 6.01 32.05 -0.46
C GLU A 3 6.99 31.03 0.14
N ASP A 4 8.19 30.92 -0.39
CA ASP A 4 9.22 30.02 0.15
C ASP A 4 9.62 30.44 1.58
N ALA A 5 9.71 31.74 1.83
CA ALA A 5 10.01 32.28 3.17
C ALA A 5 8.90 31.93 4.18
N VAL A 6 7.64 32.00 3.78
CA VAL A 6 6.48 31.60 4.61
C VAL A 6 6.53 30.12 4.95
N LEU A 7 6.82 29.27 3.97
CA LEU A 7 6.95 27.82 4.16
C LEU A 7 8.12 27.46 5.09
N ILE A 8 9.27 28.11 4.91
CA ILE A 8 10.45 27.94 5.77
C ILE A 8 10.14 28.38 7.22
N ASN A 9 9.54 29.53 7.40
CA ASN A 9 9.18 30.02 8.72
C ASN A 9 8.17 29.11 9.43
N ARG A 10 7.16 28.61 8.70
CA ARG A 10 6.23 27.63 9.25
C ARG A 10 6.95 26.36 9.69
N ARG A 11 7.87 25.86 8.87
CA ARG A 11 8.67 24.66 9.22
C ARG A 11 9.54 24.88 10.45
N LEU A 12 10.16 26.06 10.58
CA LEU A 12 10.95 26.44 11.76
C LEU A 12 10.08 26.51 13.03
N GLN A 13 8.87 27.06 12.92
CA GLN A 13 7.91 27.06 14.03
C GLN A 13 7.51 25.62 14.43
N ASP A 14 7.21 24.74 13.49
CA ASP A 14 6.88 23.34 13.76
C ASP A 14 8.02 22.64 14.50
N ILE A 15 9.26 22.82 14.07
CA ILE A 15 10.46 22.26 14.72
C ILE A 15 10.61 22.81 16.15
N THR A 16 10.39 24.12 16.33
CA THR A 16 10.49 24.77 17.65
C THR A 16 9.44 24.20 18.62
N VAL A 17 8.20 24.00 18.16
CA VAL A 17 7.13 23.39 18.96
C VAL A 17 7.47 21.94 19.34
N GLU A 18 8.01 21.18 18.40
CA GLU A 18 8.43 19.80 18.65
C GLU A 18 9.56 19.70 19.68
N LEU A 19 10.61 20.53 19.55
CA LEU A 19 11.73 20.58 20.50
C LEU A 19 11.26 20.96 21.91
N LYS A 20 10.40 21.97 22.05
CA LYS A 20 9.80 22.36 23.33
C LYS A 20 8.94 21.24 23.94
N SER A 21 8.22 20.45 23.11
CA SER A 21 7.46 19.32 23.60
C SER A 21 8.36 18.21 24.15
N ILE A 22 9.51 17.97 23.52
CA ILE A 22 10.50 16.97 23.99
C ILE A 22 11.14 17.47 25.30
N GLU A 23 11.58 18.73 25.34
CA GLU A 23 12.14 19.37 26.53
C GLU A 23 11.21 19.24 27.74
N ARG A 24 9.93 19.59 27.56
CA ARG A 24 8.92 19.48 28.60
C ARG A 24 8.76 18.06 29.14
N LYS A 25 8.70 17.07 28.27
CA LYS A 25 8.58 15.66 28.65
C LYS A 25 9.80 15.16 29.44
N LEU A 26 11.00 15.56 29.03
CA LEU A 26 12.23 15.22 29.75
C LEU A 26 12.27 15.92 31.12
N TYR A 27 11.89 17.18 31.18
CA TYR A 27 11.83 17.94 32.44
C TYR A 27 10.81 17.32 33.43
N GLU A 28 9.64 16.89 32.95
CA GLU A 28 8.61 16.23 33.75
C GLU A 28 9.07 14.85 34.27
N ALA A 29 9.96 14.16 33.53
CA ALA A 29 10.45 12.83 33.89
C ALA A 29 11.64 12.86 34.88
N ASP A 30 12.65 13.73 34.63
CA ASP A 30 13.94 13.68 35.36
C ASP A 30 14.34 15.00 36.02
N GLY A 31 13.58 16.08 35.82
CA GLY A 31 13.87 17.39 36.42
C GLY A 31 15.14 18.05 35.89
N ASN A 32 15.89 17.42 35.02
CA ASN A 32 17.10 17.97 34.39
C ASN A 32 17.09 17.61 32.90
N VAL A 33 17.43 18.54 32.03
CA VAL A 33 17.33 18.37 30.57
C VAL A 33 18.66 18.75 29.93
N SER A 34 19.26 17.79 29.22
CA SER A 34 20.46 18.00 28.41
C SER A 34 20.08 18.30 26.96
N LEU A 35 20.81 19.23 26.31
CA LEU A 35 20.66 19.52 24.89
C LEU A 35 20.92 18.29 24.03
N ASP A 36 21.88 17.43 24.42
CA ASP A 36 22.21 16.20 23.72
C ASP A 36 21.06 15.17 23.78
N GLU A 37 20.33 15.11 24.87
CA GLU A 37 19.15 14.26 25.04
C GLU A 37 17.99 14.77 24.17
N ILE A 38 17.71 16.07 24.18
CA ILE A 38 16.70 16.68 23.31
C ILE A 38 17.05 16.37 21.83
N TYR A 39 18.30 16.61 21.44
CA TYR A 39 18.75 16.40 20.07
C TYR A 39 18.68 14.93 19.66
N SER A 40 19.10 14.01 20.52
CA SER A 40 19.04 12.58 20.27
C SER A 40 17.60 12.07 20.12
N LEU A 41 16.69 12.53 20.98
CA LEU A 41 15.26 12.19 20.88
C LEU A 41 14.59 12.81 19.65
N TYR A 42 14.92 14.06 19.32
CA TYR A 42 14.43 14.70 18.10
C TYR A 42 14.94 13.97 16.85
N LYS A 43 16.24 13.66 16.80
CA LYS A 43 16.86 12.92 15.70
C LYS A 43 16.32 11.51 15.60
N ASN A 44 16.13 10.80 16.72
CA ASN A 44 15.54 9.47 16.73
C ASN A 44 14.08 9.49 16.30
N LYS A 45 13.32 10.51 16.66
CA LYS A 45 11.94 10.72 16.21
C LYS A 45 11.89 10.96 14.70
N THR A 46 12.82 11.75 14.15
CA THR A 46 12.92 12.01 12.70
C THR A 46 13.53 10.83 11.95
N ALA A 47 14.46 10.09 12.55
CA ALA A 47 15.05 8.88 11.97
C ALA A 47 14.10 7.67 12.02
N ASN A 48 13.21 7.64 13.03
CA ASN A 48 12.14 6.63 13.14
C ASN A 48 10.84 7.04 12.40
N GLU A 49 10.91 8.00 11.50
CA GLU A 49 9.79 8.29 10.62
C GLU A 49 9.59 7.08 9.68
N HIS A 50 8.63 6.22 10.04
CA HIS A 50 8.27 5.10 9.21
C HIS A 50 7.81 5.61 7.84
N THR A 51 8.45 5.11 6.80
CA THR A 51 8.14 5.49 5.42
C THR A 51 7.30 4.41 4.74
N LEU A 52 6.53 4.78 3.73
CA LEU A 52 5.70 3.83 3.00
C LEU A 52 6.52 2.72 2.35
N CYS A 53 7.59 3.08 1.63
CA CYS A 53 8.47 2.09 1.00
C CYS A 53 9.25 1.28 2.04
N GLY A 54 9.62 1.88 3.19
CA GLY A 54 10.24 1.18 4.31
C GLY A 54 9.35 0.05 4.85
N ILE A 55 8.05 0.32 5.05
CA ILE A 55 7.06 -0.67 5.48
C ILE A 55 6.92 -1.80 4.45
N PHE A 56 6.88 -1.46 3.15
CA PHE A 56 6.84 -2.48 2.11
C PHE A 56 8.08 -3.38 2.13
N ARG A 57 9.29 -2.81 2.24
CA ARG A 57 10.55 -3.57 2.29
C ARG A 57 10.59 -4.50 3.48
N GLU A 58 10.22 -4.03 4.66
CA GLU A 58 10.16 -4.83 5.89
C GLU A 58 9.19 -6.01 5.74
N ARG A 59 7.97 -5.74 5.26
CA ARG A 59 6.95 -6.77 5.05
C ARG A 59 7.35 -7.80 4.01
N ILE A 60 7.91 -7.36 2.88
CA ILE A 60 8.40 -8.24 1.82
C ILE A 60 9.52 -9.14 2.36
N LYS A 61 10.49 -8.59 3.11
CA LYS A 61 11.56 -9.37 3.74
C LYS A 61 11.03 -10.44 4.69
N ARG A 62 10.01 -10.09 5.50
CA ARG A 62 9.34 -11.08 6.36
C ARG A 62 8.63 -12.15 5.54
N MET A 63 7.92 -11.77 4.47
CA MET A 63 7.23 -12.73 3.60
C MET A 63 8.23 -13.68 2.93
N GLU A 64 9.39 -13.20 2.51
CA GLU A 64 10.49 -14.00 1.94
C GLU A 64 10.92 -15.12 2.89
N SER A 65 11.08 -14.82 4.18
CA SER A 65 11.48 -15.80 5.19
C SER A 65 10.40 -16.86 5.49
N LEU A 66 9.15 -16.62 5.07
CA LEU A 66 7.99 -17.48 5.34
C LEU A 66 7.42 -18.13 4.07
N VAL A 67 8.11 -17.99 2.93
CA VAL A 67 7.72 -18.66 1.69
C VAL A 67 7.76 -20.17 1.86
N GLY A 68 6.71 -20.84 1.39
CA GLY A 68 6.54 -22.29 1.55
C GLY A 68 5.92 -22.72 2.89
N LYS A 69 5.76 -21.77 3.85
CA LYS A 69 5.07 -22.01 5.12
C LYS A 69 3.77 -21.23 5.21
N GLU A 70 3.85 -19.90 5.18
CA GLU A 70 2.71 -18.99 5.31
C GLU A 70 2.33 -18.36 3.96
N TYR A 71 3.31 -18.14 3.09
CA TYR A 71 3.12 -17.46 1.80
C TYR A 71 3.56 -18.34 0.64
N SER A 72 2.79 -18.28 -0.46
CA SER A 72 3.23 -18.84 -1.74
C SER A 72 4.21 -17.90 -2.45
N PRO A 73 5.13 -18.41 -3.30
CA PRO A 73 6.00 -17.57 -4.12
C PRO A 73 5.22 -16.57 -4.99
N SER A 74 4.06 -16.97 -5.50
CA SER A 74 3.20 -16.10 -6.31
C SER A 74 2.61 -14.95 -5.49
N THR A 75 2.29 -15.16 -4.21
CA THR A 75 1.83 -14.10 -3.32
C THR A 75 2.93 -13.07 -3.08
N LEU A 76 4.14 -13.51 -2.76
CA LEU A 76 5.30 -12.64 -2.60
C LEU A 76 5.57 -11.80 -3.87
N GLN A 77 5.52 -12.45 -5.05
CA GLN A 77 5.71 -11.76 -6.32
C GLN A 77 4.66 -10.64 -6.52
N LYS A 78 3.40 -10.89 -6.17
CA LYS A 78 2.34 -9.88 -6.27
C LYS A 78 2.56 -8.68 -5.34
N PHE A 79 3.15 -8.86 -4.17
CA PHE A 79 3.50 -7.74 -3.29
C PHE A 79 4.68 -6.93 -3.84
N ARG A 80 5.68 -7.58 -4.45
CA ARG A 80 6.78 -6.89 -5.13
C ARG A 80 6.30 -6.05 -6.33
N GLU A 81 5.35 -6.58 -7.12
CA GLU A 81 4.71 -5.85 -8.23
C GLU A 81 3.99 -4.59 -7.74
N VAL A 82 3.19 -4.72 -6.66
CA VAL A 82 2.50 -3.56 -6.06
C VAL A 82 3.51 -2.54 -5.52
N PHE A 83 4.56 -3.01 -4.86
CA PHE A 83 5.62 -2.13 -4.37
C PHE A 83 6.27 -1.33 -5.50
N ALA A 84 6.58 -1.96 -6.63
CA ALA A 84 7.11 -1.26 -7.81
C ALA A 84 6.15 -0.19 -8.37
N HIS A 85 4.83 -0.43 -8.34
CA HIS A 85 3.85 0.59 -8.71
C HIS A 85 3.87 1.77 -7.74
N VAL A 86 3.95 1.53 -6.44
CA VAL A 86 4.02 2.56 -5.40
C VAL A 86 5.30 3.38 -5.52
N GLU A 87 6.48 2.74 -5.66
CA GLU A 87 7.76 3.44 -5.84
C GLU A 87 7.74 4.35 -7.06
N ARG A 88 7.26 3.85 -8.20
CA ARG A 88 7.14 4.65 -9.43
C ARG A 88 6.21 5.84 -9.26
N TYR A 89 5.09 5.66 -8.58
CA TYR A 89 4.14 6.73 -8.28
C TYR A 89 4.79 7.82 -7.41
N ILE A 90 5.47 7.43 -6.34
CA ILE A 90 6.16 8.37 -5.44
C ILE A 90 7.25 9.14 -6.21
N GLN A 91 8.06 8.46 -7.01
CA GLN A 91 9.10 9.10 -7.82
C GLN A 91 8.52 10.12 -8.80
N ASN A 92 7.41 9.78 -9.46
CA ASN A 92 6.81 10.65 -10.47
C ASN A 92 6.14 11.87 -9.85
N LEU A 93 5.38 11.70 -8.77
CA LEU A 93 4.60 12.77 -8.17
C LEU A 93 5.40 13.62 -7.19
N TYR A 94 6.13 12.98 -6.29
CA TYR A 94 6.84 13.65 -5.19
C TYR A 94 8.31 13.94 -5.51
N LYS A 95 8.82 13.46 -6.66
CA LYS A 95 10.25 13.56 -7.03
C LYS A 95 11.18 13.05 -5.92
N SER A 96 10.71 12.07 -5.16
CA SER A 96 11.38 11.48 -4.00
C SER A 96 11.46 9.97 -4.16
N THR A 97 12.39 9.34 -3.47
CA THR A 97 12.53 7.87 -3.42
C THR A 97 11.56 7.24 -2.42
N ASP A 98 11.03 8.02 -1.48
CA ASP A 98 10.12 7.54 -0.43
C ASP A 98 9.34 8.70 0.19
N ILE A 99 8.28 8.41 0.93
CA ILE A 99 7.48 9.40 1.69
C ILE A 99 7.19 8.88 3.11
N PRO A 100 7.11 9.78 4.11
CA PRO A 100 6.62 9.42 5.43
C PRO A 100 5.23 8.80 5.35
N ILE A 101 5.00 7.71 6.09
CA ILE A 101 3.71 7.00 6.08
C ILE A 101 2.54 7.91 6.50
N ARG A 102 2.78 8.92 7.33
CA ARG A 102 1.78 9.92 7.74
C ARG A 102 1.26 10.80 6.60
N ARG A 103 1.96 10.85 5.44
CA ARG A 103 1.50 11.55 4.22
C ARG A 103 0.59 10.69 3.35
N VAL A 104 0.38 9.44 3.72
CA VAL A 104 -0.56 8.55 3.04
C VAL A 104 -1.94 8.83 3.61
N ASP A 105 -2.62 9.81 3.05
CA ASP A 105 -3.99 10.19 3.35
C ASP A 105 -4.99 9.67 2.30
N TYR A 106 -6.26 9.99 2.45
CA TYR A 106 -7.29 9.61 1.47
C TYR A 106 -7.01 10.17 0.08
N PHE A 107 -6.45 11.40 0.01
CA PHE A 107 -6.11 12.04 -1.25
C PHE A 107 -4.99 11.27 -1.98
N PHE A 108 -3.94 10.87 -1.25
CA PHE A 108 -2.90 9.99 -1.79
C PHE A 108 -3.50 8.70 -2.37
N VAL A 109 -4.41 8.05 -1.64
CA VAL A 109 -5.05 6.80 -2.06
C VAL A 109 -5.82 6.99 -3.37
N LYS A 110 -6.60 8.08 -3.49
CA LYS A 110 -7.36 8.39 -4.70
C LYS A 110 -6.48 8.77 -5.88
N GLN A 111 -5.48 9.62 -5.69
CA GLN A 111 -4.53 9.98 -6.75
C GLN A 111 -3.74 8.78 -7.27
N PHE A 112 -3.37 7.85 -6.38
CA PHE A 112 -2.71 6.62 -6.80
C PHE A 112 -3.64 5.77 -7.68
N GLU A 113 -4.92 5.59 -7.28
CA GLU A 113 -5.93 4.90 -8.09
C GLU A 113 -6.10 5.56 -9.47
N ASP A 114 -6.23 6.91 -9.51
CA ASP A 114 -6.39 7.65 -10.76
C ASP A 114 -5.17 7.53 -11.68
N THR A 115 -3.97 7.47 -11.08
CA THR A 115 -2.72 7.21 -11.83
C THR A 115 -2.73 5.82 -12.45
N LEU A 116 -3.19 4.80 -11.74
CA LEU A 116 -3.30 3.44 -12.28
C LEU A 116 -4.36 3.36 -13.40
N LEU A 117 -5.47 4.10 -13.27
CA LEU A 117 -6.48 4.23 -14.30
C LEU A 117 -5.92 4.90 -15.57
N SER A 118 -5.16 5.99 -15.42
CA SER A 118 -4.54 6.69 -16.54
C SER A 118 -3.51 5.86 -17.30
N GLN A 119 -2.91 4.87 -16.63
CA GLN A 119 -2.03 3.87 -17.24
C GLN A 119 -2.79 2.77 -18.02
N GLY A 120 -4.12 2.82 -18.05
CA GLY A 120 -4.96 1.87 -18.76
C GLY A 120 -5.15 0.52 -18.07
N LEU A 121 -4.86 0.40 -16.78
CA LEU A 121 -5.11 -0.85 -16.06
C LEU A 121 -6.63 -1.08 -15.88
N LYS A 122 -7.03 -2.36 -15.93
CA LYS A 122 -8.42 -2.77 -15.69
C LYS A 122 -8.79 -2.60 -14.21
N ALA A 123 -10.06 -2.27 -13.94
CA ALA A 123 -10.58 -2.09 -12.58
C ALA A 123 -10.25 -3.26 -11.64
N ILE A 124 -10.37 -4.51 -12.13
CA ILE A 124 -10.02 -5.71 -11.33
C ILE A 124 -8.54 -5.72 -10.91
N THR A 125 -7.64 -5.28 -11.78
CA THR A 125 -6.19 -5.21 -11.48
C THR A 125 -5.93 -4.10 -10.47
N ILE A 126 -6.52 -2.93 -10.66
CA ILE A 126 -6.41 -1.79 -9.75
C ILE A 126 -6.92 -2.17 -8.37
N ASN A 127 -8.11 -2.77 -8.27
CA ASN A 127 -8.68 -3.21 -7.00
C ASN A 127 -7.74 -4.16 -6.24
N LYS A 128 -7.05 -5.08 -6.95
CA LYS A 128 -6.06 -5.98 -6.34
C LYS A 128 -4.80 -5.25 -5.87
N ILE A 129 -4.35 -4.23 -6.61
CA ILE A 129 -3.22 -3.37 -6.20
C ILE A 129 -3.60 -2.58 -4.95
N MET A 130 -4.77 -1.91 -4.97
CA MET A 130 -5.27 -1.11 -3.86
C MET A 130 -5.51 -1.96 -2.59
N GLN A 131 -5.99 -3.18 -2.75
CA GLN A 131 -6.16 -4.12 -1.63
C GLN A 131 -4.82 -4.44 -0.93
N ARG A 132 -3.74 -4.63 -1.70
CA ARG A 132 -2.41 -4.90 -1.13
C ARG A 132 -1.78 -3.65 -0.51
N LEU A 133 -1.93 -2.49 -1.14
CA LEU A 133 -1.54 -1.22 -0.54
C LEU A 133 -2.28 -1.01 0.80
N ARG A 134 -3.59 -1.25 0.83
CA ARG A 134 -4.38 -1.18 2.07
C ARG A 134 -3.82 -2.07 3.17
N GLN A 135 -3.39 -3.30 2.84
CA GLN A 135 -2.80 -4.20 3.85
C GLN A 135 -1.54 -3.60 4.49
N MET A 136 -0.70 -2.89 3.73
CA MET A 136 0.49 -2.21 4.26
C MET A 136 0.11 -1.03 5.15
N VAL A 137 -0.86 -0.22 4.73
CA VAL A 137 -1.33 0.95 5.48
C VAL A 137 -2.06 0.53 6.76
N VAL A 138 -2.91 -0.50 6.71
CA VAL A 138 -3.56 -1.07 7.91
C VAL A 138 -2.54 -1.66 8.88
N TYR A 139 -1.46 -2.26 8.38
CA TYR A 139 -0.36 -2.69 9.24
C TYR A 139 0.28 -1.50 9.96
N ALA A 140 0.59 -0.42 9.24
CA ALA A 140 1.11 0.80 9.84
C ALA A 140 0.16 1.42 10.88
N PHE A 141 -1.15 1.40 10.62
CA PHE A 141 -2.17 1.84 11.57
C PHE A 141 -2.17 0.98 12.84
N LYS A 142 -2.13 -0.34 12.71
CA LYS A 142 -2.06 -1.27 13.85
C LYS A 142 -0.78 -1.12 14.68
N CYS A 143 0.32 -0.69 14.05
CA CYS A 143 1.59 -0.38 14.72
C CYS A 143 1.64 1.05 15.30
N ASN A 144 0.55 1.80 15.23
CA ASN A 144 0.47 3.22 15.67
C ASN A 144 1.45 4.16 14.94
N TYR A 145 1.86 3.83 13.70
CA TYR A 145 2.68 4.71 12.86
C TYR A 145 1.86 5.83 12.23
N ILE A 146 0.54 5.63 12.09
CA ILE A 146 -0.46 6.61 11.68
C ILE A 146 -1.65 6.56 12.62
N GLN A 147 -2.34 7.71 12.79
CA GLN A 147 -3.47 7.84 13.72
C GLN A 147 -4.82 7.48 13.10
N GLN A 148 -4.93 7.51 11.77
CA GLN A 148 -6.17 7.24 11.05
C GLN A 148 -5.88 6.32 9.85
N ASP A 149 -6.82 5.42 9.54
CA ASP A 149 -6.76 4.59 8.35
C ASP A 149 -7.30 5.38 7.14
N PRO A 150 -6.47 5.75 6.15
CA PRO A 150 -6.91 6.51 4.98
C PRO A 150 -7.84 5.71 4.04
N PHE A 151 -7.99 4.42 4.26
CA PHE A 151 -8.87 3.55 3.47
C PHE A 151 -10.28 3.39 4.06
N VAL A 152 -10.62 4.07 5.17
CA VAL A 152 -11.95 3.92 5.81
C VAL A 152 -13.07 4.21 4.82
N GLU A 153 -12.97 5.30 4.08
CA GLU A 153 -13.99 5.73 3.12
C GLU A 153 -13.72 5.26 1.68
N TYR A 154 -12.58 4.60 1.45
CA TYR A 154 -12.23 4.12 0.12
C TYR A 154 -13.19 3.03 -0.35
N ARG A 155 -13.73 3.18 -1.56
CA ARG A 155 -14.58 2.19 -2.23
C ARG A 155 -13.86 1.69 -3.49
N PRO A 156 -13.72 0.37 -3.66
CA PRO A 156 -13.13 -0.20 -4.88
C PRO A 156 -13.92 0.19 -6.12
N LEU A 157 -13.24 0.21 -7.25
CA LEU A 157 -13.85 0.47 -8.55
C LEU A 157 -14.90 -0.62 -8.86
N LYS A 158 -16.07 -0.19 -9.37
CA LYS A 158 -17.11 -1.12 -9.79
C LYS A 158 -16.68 -1.88 -11.04
N GLU A 159 -16.75 -3.19 -10.98
CA GLU A 159 -16.49 -4.06 -12.11
C GLU A 159 -17.80 -4.38 -12.82
N ARG A 160 -17.84 -4.14 -14.14
CA ARG A 160 -18.92 -4.66 -14.95
C ARG A 160 -18.58 -6.10 -15.33
N LYS A 161 -19.07 -7.06 -14.57
CA LYS A 161 -18.99 -8.47 -14.96
C LYS A 161 -19.93 -8.67 -16.17
N ARG A 162 -19.36 -8.88 -17.34
CA ARG A 162 -20.13 -9.50 -18.43
C ARG A 162 -20.20 -11.00 -18.09
N LEU A 163 -21.35 -11.42 -17.61
CA LEU A 163 -21.64 -12.83 -17.52
C LEU A 163 -21.82 -13.35 -18.95
N VAL A 164 -20.91 -14.18 -19.39
CA VAL A 164 -21.01 -14.88 -20.68
C VAL A 164 -21.53 -16.26 -20.33
N PHE A 165 -22.71 -16.57 -20.84
CA PHE A 165 -23.31 -17.90 -20.73
C PHE A 165 -23.20 -18.58 -22.09
N LEU A 166 -22.98 -19.88 -22.09
CA LEU A 166 -23.14 -20.68 -23.28
C LEU A 166 -24.63 -20.77 -23.63
N THR A 167 -24.96 -20.61 -24.89
CA THR A 167 -26.28 -20.93 -25.37
C THR A 167 -26.52 -22.44 -25.26
N GLN A 168 -27.78 -22.88 -25.33
CA GLN A 168 -28.09 -24.31 -25.32
C GLN A 168 -27.45 -25.07 -26.47
N GLU A 169 -27.33 -24.41 -27.61
CA GLU A 169 -26.67 -25.00 -28.80
C GLU A 169 -25.15 -25.15 -28.58
N GLU A 170 -24.49 -24.11 -28.01
CA GLU A 170 -23.07 -24.19 -27.66
C GLU A 170 -22.81 -25.23 -26.56
N LEU A 171 -23.74 -25.37 -25.61
CA LEU A 171 -23.64 -26.37 -24.55
C LEU A 171 -23.70 -27.76 -25.13
N LYS A 172 -24.64 -28.06 -26.07
CA LYS A 172 -24.72 -29.35 -26.77
C LYS A 172 -23.46 -29.61 -27.59
N LEU A 173 -22.96 -28.63 -28.31
CA LEU A 173 -21.70 -28.78 -29.06
C LEU A 173 -20.53 -29.13 -28.13
N LEU A 174 -20.47 -28.51 -26.94
CA LEU A 174 -19.45 -28.85 -25.95
C LEU A 174 -19.65 -30.24 -25.37
N GLU A 175 -20.88 -30.67 -25.12
CA GLU A 175 -21.24 -32.01 -24.63
C GLU A 175 -20.80 -33.08 -25.60
N ASP A 176 -21.09 -32.89 -26.88
CA ASP A 176 -20.77 -33.85 -27.95
C ASP A 176 -19.30 -33.87 -28.37
N TYR A 177 -18.54 -32.81 -28.03
CA TYR A 177 -17.14 -32.70 -28.41
C TYR A 177 -16.22 -33.50 -27.49
N HIS A 178 -15.37 -34.34 -28.08
CA HIS A 178 -14.36 -35.11 -27.36
C HIS A 178 -12.98 -34.51 -27.53
N PHE A 179 -12.37 -34.13 -26.41
CA PHE A 179 -11.02 -33.58 -26.38
C PHE A 179 -9.99 -34.73 -26.44
N ALA A 180 -8.99 -34.60 -27.31
CA ALA A 180 -7.88 -35.57 -27.38
C ALA A 180 -7.01 -35.54 -26.09
N GLN A 181 -7.02 -34.43 -25.34
CA GLN A 181 -6.31 -34.30 -24.07
C GLN A 181 -7.24 -34.66 -22.91
N GLN A 182 -6.90 -35.71 -22.17
CA GLN A 182 -7.67 -36.20 -21.01
C GLN A 182 -7.99 -35.10 -20.01
N ARG A 183 -7.03 -34.18 -19.72
CA ARG A 183 -7.24 -33.07 -18.81
C ARG A 183 -8.35 -32.11 -19.26
N LEU A 184 -8.48 -31.86 -20.55
CA LEU A 184 -9.54 -31.00 -21.08
C LEU A 184 -10.90 -31.69 -21.01
N GLU A 185 -10.93 -33.01 -21.25
CA GLU A 185 -12.13 -33.82 -21.11
C GLU A 185 -12.65 -33.83 -19.67
N GLU A 186 -11.75 -33.97 -18.68
CA GLU A 186 -12.09 -33.87 -17.27
C GLU A 186 -12.66 -32.49 -16.90
N VAL A 187 -12.04 -31.40 -17.39
CA VAL A 187 -12.54 -30.04 -17.17
C VAL A 187 -13.90 -29.83 -17.80
N LYS A 188 -14.12 -30.33 -19.03
CA LYS A 188 -15.43 -30.31 -19.71
C LYS A 188 -16.49 -31.00 -18.84
N ASN A 189 -16.20 -32.21 -18.39
CA ASN A 189 -17.13 -32.98 -17.57
C ASN A 189 -17.47 -32.27 -16.26
N ILE A 190 -16.49 -31.68 -15.56
CA ILE A 190 -16.75 -30.89 -14.36
C ILE A 190 -17.65 -29.67 -14.68
N TYR A 191 -17.42 -29.01 -15.81
CA TYR A 191 -18.22 -27.85 -16.22
C TYR A 191 -19.67 -28.22 -16.53
N LEU A 192 -19.91 -29.37 -17.19
CA LEU A 192 -21.25 -29.83 -17.53
C LEU A 192 -22.06 -30.26 -16.30
N PHE A 193 -21.39 -30.68 -15.22
CA PHE A 193 -22.03 -31.10 -13.97
C PHE A 193 -22.24 -29.93 -12.95
N SER A 194 -21.74 -28.74 -13.21
CA SER A 194 -21.84 -27.60 -12.29
C SER A 194 -23.02 -26.67 -12.59
#